data_0b7e46b117583f36368791938ec87dec
#
_entry.id   0b7e46b117583f36368791938ec87dec
#
_cell.length_a   1.000
_cell.length_b   1.000
_cell.length_c   1.000
_cell.angle_alpha   90.00
_cell.angle_beta   90.00
_cell.angle_gamma   90.00
#
_symmetry.space_group_name_H-M   'P 1'
#
loop_
_entity.id
_entity.type
_entity.pdbx_description
1 polymer ?
#
loop_
_entity_poly.entity_id
_entity_poly.type
_entity_poly.pdbx_seq_one_letter_code
_entity_poly.pdbx_strand_id
1 'polypeptide(L)'
;MGQRFGNTMSVPLVVVNFKTYASASGFQANALAAAMEKQVSEAYRMVAVVSAFDLDSVTNENPDLEVWSQHLDCAGNGSFTGWLESSNAIERGAVGTIINHAEHKVALSHVEELMKILPDDFPICACAADVDEAKALAALGPTFIAVEPPELIGGDISVTTADPSIVSDTVAAVKAVNPNVRILCGAGVKNGADVAMAIQLGAEGVLLASGVTKANDVDSVLADLVSNF
;
A
#
# COMPACT_ATOMS: atom_id res chain seq x y z
N MET A 1 -7.07 -16.18 -15.78
CA MET A 1 -6.22 -16.00 -14.60
C MET A 1 -6.92 -15.20 -13.48
N GLY A 2 -8.17 -15.46 -13.19
CA GLY A 2 -8.94 -14.69 -12.22
C GLY A 2 -9.52 -15.61 -11.17
N GLN A 3 -8.78 -15.86 -10.08
CA GLN A 3 -9.34 -16.41 -8.82
C GLN A 3 -8.27 -16.60 -7.71
N ARG A 4 -7.03 -16.08 -7.83
CA ARG A 4 -6.01 -16.26 -6.77
C ARG A 4 -6.33 -15.51 -5.46
N PHE A 5 -7.10 -14.42 -5.50
CA PHE A 5 -7.36 -13.55 -4.33
C PHE A 5 -8.84 -13.42 -3.97
N GLY A 6 -9.69 -14.30 -4.48
CA GLY A 6 -11.12 -14.34 -4.16
C GLY A 6 -11.35 -14.72 -2.69
N ASN A 7 -11.98 -13.86 -1.95
CA ASN A 7 -12.39 -13.95 -0.53
C ASN A 7 -11.37 -13.46 0.53
N THR A 8 -10.26 -12.82 0.15
CA THR A 8 -9.25 -12.28 1.08
C THR A 8 -9.50 -10.83 1.52
N MET A 9 -10.64 -10.24 1.16
CA MET A 9 -10.96 -8.83 1.47
C MET A 9 -11.14 -8.55 2.98
N SER A 10 -11.31 -9.58 3.80
CA SER A 10 -11.53 -9.42 5.24
C SER A 10 -10.28 -9.57 6.11
N VAL A 11 -9.18 -10.08 5.54
CA VAL A 11 -7.94 -10.25 6.32
C VAL A 11 -7.08 -8.98 6.31
N PRO A 12 -6.23 -8.78 7.34
CA PRO A 12 -5.34 -7.62 7.41
C PRO A 12 -4.32 -7.57 6.27
N LEU A 13 -3.85 -6.35 5.94
CA LEU A 13 -2.81 -6.12 4.95
C LEU A 13 -1.50 -5.69 5.59
N VAL A 14 -0.38 -6.22 5.07
CA VAL A 14 0.96 -5.67 5.25
C VAL A 14 1.47 -5.21 3.89
N VAL A 15 1.48 -3.90 3.67
CA VAL A 15 1.86 -3.27 2.41
C VAL A 15 3.26 -2.66 2.56
N VAL A 16 4.23 -3.14 1.80
CA VAL A 16 5.61 -2.64 1.81
C VAL A 16 5.87 -1.81 0.57
N ASN A 17 6.02 -0.50 0.76
CA ASN A 17 6.37 0.43 -0.31
C ASN A 17 7.89 0.45 -0.51
N PHE A 18 8.36 -0.03 -1.64
CA PHE A 18 9.78 -0.11 -2.00
C PHE A 18 10.40 1.27 -2.25
N LYS A 19 9.54 2.26 -2.58
CA LYS A 19 9.98 3.61 -2.97
C LYS A 19 11.06 3.54 -4.06
N THR A 20 12.08 4.37 -3.95
CA THR A 20 13.25 4.38 -4.85
C THR A 20 14.55 4.08 -4.07
N TYR A 21 14.43 3.32 -2.98
CA TYR A 21 15.63 2.92 -2.22
C TYR A 21 16.49 1.97 -3.03
N ALA A 22 17.82 2.19 -3.02
CA ALA A 22 18.77 1.30 -3.70
C ALA A 22 18.68 -0.15 -3.21
N SER A 23 18.29 -0.35 -1.95
CA SER A 23 18.04 -1.68 -1.34
C SER A 23 16.74 -2.34 -1.79
N ALA A 24 15.90 -1.66 -2.59
CA ALA A 24 14.58 -2.12 -3.03
C ALA A 24 14.29 -1.73 -4.50
N SER A 25 15.32 -1.62 -5.34
CA SER A 25 15.20 -1.30 -6.77
C SER A 25 16.06 -2.24 -7.61
N GLY A 26 15.64 -2.55 -8.82
CA GLY A 26 16.33 -3.47 -9.73
C GLY A 26 16.46 -4.88 -9.12
N PHE A 27 17.66 -5.45 -9.14
CA PHE A 27 17.91 -6.77 -8.54
C PHE A 27 17.55 -6.85 -7.05
N GLN A 28 17.69 -5.74 -6.32
CA GLN A 28 17.33 -5.71 -4.91
C GLN A 28 15.81 -5.72 -4.71
N ALA A 29 15.04 -5.20 -5.66
CA ALA A 29 13.57 -5.32 -5.63
C ALA A 29 13.14 -6.80 -5.70
N ASN A 30 13.72 -7.58 -6.60
CA ASN A 30 13.43 -9.03 -6.69
C ASN A 30 13.88 -9.79 -5.45
N ALA A 31 15.05 -9.47 -4.89
CA ALA A 31 15.53 -10.13 -3.68
C ALA A 31 14.62 -9.84 -2.46
N LEU A 32 14.15 -8.59 -2.34
CA LEU A 32 13.21 -8.20 -1.29
C LEU A 32 11.84 -8.84 -1.49
N ALA A 33 11.32 -8.85 -2.73
CA ALA A 33 10.06 -9.50 -3.06
C ALA A 33 10.10 -11.01 -2.77
N ALA A 34 11.21 -11.69 -3.08
CA ALA A 34 11.38 -13.10 -2.76
C ALA A 34 11.41 -13.37 -1.25
N ALA A 35 11.93 -12.46 -0.44
CA ALA A 35 11.82 -12.56 1.02
C ALA A 35 10.38 -12.36 1.50
N MET A 36 9.63 -11.43 0.89
CA MET A 36 8.21 -11.21 1.20
C MET A 36 7.34 -12.39 0.77
N GLU A 37 7.61 -12.99 -0.40
CA GLU A 37 6.85 -14.15 -0.90
C GLU A 37 6.90 -15.35 0.06
N LYS A 38 8.01 -15.56 0.77
CA LYS A 38 8.13 -16.60 1.81
C LYS A 38 7.17 -16.40 2.99
N GLN A 39 6.68 -15.16 3.19
CA GLN A 39 5.75 -14.80 4.26
C GLN A 39 4.29 -14.79 3.79
N VAL A 40 3.98 -15.16 2.56
CA VAL A 40 2.60 -15.23 2.07
C VAL A 40 1.80 -16.25 2.89
N SER A 41 0.59 -15.85 3.34
CA SER A 41 -0.27 -16.63 4.23
C SER A 41 -1.74 -16.38 3.91
N GLU A 42 -2.62 -17.28 4.37
CA GLU A 42 -4.07 -17.05 4.33
C GLU A 42 -4.58 -16.16 5.48
N ALA A 43 -3.78 -15.96 6.51
CA ALA A 43 -4.15 -15.14 7.68
C ALA A 43 -4.06 -13.63 7.41
N TYR A 44 -3.25 -13.20 6.45
CA TYR A 44 -3.04 -11.80 6.06
C TYR A 44 -2.63 -11.72 4.59
N ARG A 45 -2.73 -10.52 4.01
CA ARG A 45 -2.20 -10.25 2.67
C ARG A 45 -0.86 -9.52 2.77
N MET A 46 0.15 -10.05 2.09
CA MET A 46 1.47 -9.43 1.93
C MET A 46 1.54 -8.78 0.56
N VAL A 47 1.80 -7.47 0.51
CA VAL A 47 1.77 -6.68 -0.73
C VAL A 47 3.09 -5.93 -0.91
N ALA A 48 3.74 -6.14 -2.06
CA ALA A 48 4.88 -5.33 -2.49
C ALA A 48 4.41 -4.19 -3.41
N VAL A 49 4.77 -2.94 -3.08
CA VAL A 49 4.48 -1.78 -3.93
C VAL A 49 5.76 -1.32 -4.58
N VAL A 50 5.88 -1.56 -5.88
CA VAL A 50 7.13 -1.41 -6.63
C VAL A 50 7.09 -0.32 -7.69
N SER A 51 8.26 0.13 -8.13
CA SER A 51 8.38 1.08 -9.23
C SER A 51 7.90 0.45 -10.55
N ALA A 52 7.44 1.29 -11.48
CA ALA A 52 7.03 0.82 -12.82
C ALA A 52 8.16 0.09 -13.56
N PHE A 53 9.43 0.42 -13.27
CA PHE A 53 10.59 -0.23 -13.89
C PHE A 53 10.85 -1.64 -13.37
N ASP A 54 10.43 -1.96 -12.15
CA ASP A 54 10.66 -3.24 -11.51
C ASP A 54 9.42 -4.16 -11.57
N LEU A 55 8.26 -3.60 -11.94
CA LEU A 55 6.96 -4.27 -11.88
C LEU A 55 6.96 -5.63 -12.58
N ASP A 56 7.36 -5.66 -13.87
CA ASP A 56 7.35 -6.88 -14.70
C ASP A 56 8.28 -7.97 -14.13
N SER A 57 9.49 -7.60 -13.71
CA SER A 57 10.43 -8.59 -13.17
C SER A 57 9.98 -9.13 -11.81
N VAL A 58 9.49 -8.26 -10.94
CA VAL A 58 9.02 -8.66 -9.60
C VAL A 58 7.80 -9.58 -9.69
N THR A 59 6.82 -9.26 -10.53
CA THR A 59 5.62 -10.09 -10.70
C THR A 59 5.92 -11.45 -11.33
N ASN A 60 6.84 -11.52 -12.29
CA ASN A 60 7.19 -12.77 -12.94
C ASN A 60 8.06 -13.68 -12.07
N GLU A 61 8.96 -13.12 -11.26
CA GLU A 61 9.86 -13.88 -10.40
C GLU A 61 9.22 -14.29 -9.07
N ASN A 62 8.14 -13.60 -8.64
CA ASN A 62 7.45 -13.86 -7.37
C ASN A 62 5.93 -14.02 -7.61
N PRO A 63 5.50 -15.14 -8.22
CA PRO A 63 4.12 -15.31 -8.71
C PRO A 63 3.07 -15.47 -7.61
N ASP A 64 3.46 -15.78 -6.38
CA ASP A 64 2.54 -15.93 -5.25
C ASP A 64 2.42 -14.65 -4.40
N LEU A 65 3.26 -13.64 -4.66
CA LEU A 65 3.21 -12.35 -3.99
C LEU A 65 2.22 -11.39 -4.70
N GLU A 66 1.44 -10.65 -3.93
CA GLU A 66 0.68 -9.52 -4.47
C GLU A 66 1.61 -8.34 -4.77
N VAL A 67 1.60 -7.85 -6.02
CA VAL A 67 2.43 -6.73 -6.44
C VAL A 67 1.55 -5.59 -6.93
N TRP A 68 1.74 -4.40 -6.34
CA TRP A 68 1.04 -3.17 -6.70
C TRP A 68 2.01 -2.16 -7.30
N SER A 69 1.49 -1.24 -8.13
CA SER A 69 2.27 -0.11 -8.62
C SER A 69 2.31 1.03 -7.60
N GLN A 70 3.39 1.84 -7.64
CA GLN A 70 3.55 3.02 -6.78
C GLN A 70 2.70 4.21 -7.21
N HIS A 71 2.28 4.24 -8.46
CA HIS A 71 1.49 5.30 -9.07
C HIS A 71 0.91 4.84 -10.40
N LEU A 72 -0.24 5.37 -10.78
CA LEU A 72 -0.80 5.26 -12.14
C LEU A 72 -1.34 6.60 -12.56
N ASP A 73 -1.22 6.89 -13.86
CA ASP A 73 -1.76 8.09 -14.48
C ASP A 73 -3.14 7.84 -15.12
N CYS A 74 -3.95 8.88 -15.22
CA CYS A 74 -5.22 8.87 -15.95
C CYS A 74 -4.97 8.95 -17.47
N ALA A 75 -4.22 7.99 -18.01
CA ALA A 75 -3.88 7.89 -19.41
C ALA A 75 -4.42 6.59 -19.98
N GLY A 76 -4.91 6.66 -21.21
CA GLY A 76 -5.21 5.48 -22.01
C GLY A 76 -4.14 5.23 -23.07
N ASN A 77 -4.39 4.28 -23.94
CA ASN A 77 -3.52 4.04 -25.10
C ASN A 77 -3.49 5.25 -26.02
N GLY A 78 -2.28 5.71 -26.45
CA GLY A 78 -2.15 6.82 -27.39
C GLY A 78 -0.94 7.72 -27.14
N SER A 79 -1.14 9.03 -27.27
CA SER A 79 -0.07 10.04 -27.21
C SER A 79 0.20 10.51 -25.78
N PHE A 80 0.69 9.61 -24.92
CA PHE A 80 0.95 9.82 -23.51
C PHE A 80 2.40 9.46 -23.13
N THR A 81 3.36 10.00 -23.87
CA THR A 81 4.78 9.72 -23.63
C THR A 81 5.19 10.04 -22.19
N GLY A 82 5.72 9.04 -21.47
CA GLY A 82 6.22 9.16 -20.09
C GLY A 82 5.16 8.97 -19.00
N TRP A 83 3.90 8.75 -19.37
CA TRP A 83 2.83 8.46 -18.41
C TRP A 83 2.79 6.97 -18.04
N LEU A 84 2.39 6.68 -16.82
CA LEU A 84 2.22 5.31 -16.31
C LEU A 84 0.79 4.85 -16.59
N GLU A 85 0.60 4.24 -17.72
CA GLU A 85 -0.70 3.80 -18.22
C GLU A 85 -1.17 2.52 -17.49
N SER A 86 -2.45 2.50 -17.08
CA SER A 86 -2.98 1.48 -16.19
C SER A 86 -3.11 0.09 -16.83
N SER A 87 -3.52 -0.02 -18.10
CA SER A 87 -3.65 -1.34 -18.75
C SER A 87 -2.30 -2.02 -18.91
N ASN A 88 -1.24 -1.24 -19.19
CA ASN A 88 0.13 -1.77 -19.26
C ASN A 88 0.59 -2.28 -17.89
N ALA A 89 0.29 -1.57 -16.81
CA ALA A 89 0.63 -2.03 -15.46
C ALA A 89 -0.09 -3.36 -15.11
N ILE A 90 -1.37 -3.48 -15.47
CA ILE A 90 -2.15 -4.70 -15.26
C ILE A 90 -1.60 -5.87 -16.11
N GLU A 91 -1.26 -5.62 -17.39
CA GLU A 91 -0.63 -6.62 -18.25
C GLU A 91 0.73 -7.09 -17.71
N ARG A 92 1.45 -6.23 -16.96
CA ARG A 92 2.70 -6.55 -16.27
C ARG A 92 2.48 -7.22 -14.91
N GLY A 93 1.24 -7.51 -14.54
CA GLY A 93 0.89 -8.26 -13.35
C GLY A 93 0.59 -7.43 -12.12
N ALA A 94 0.49 -6.09 -12.23
CA ALA A 94 -0.02 -5.28 -11.12
C ALA A 94 -1.45 -5.70 -10.77
N VAL A 95 -1.70 -5.98 -9.50
CA VAL A 95 -3.02 -6.33 -8.98
C VAL A 95 -3.58 -5.27 -8.02
N GLY A 96 -3.00 -4.06 -8.05
CA GLY A 96 -3.41 -2.89 -7.26
C GLY A 96 -2.46 -1.72 -7.46
N THR A 97 -2.76 -0.60 -6.84
CA THR A 97 -1.91 0.60 -6.85
C THR A 97 -2.05 1.40 -5.55
N ILE A 98 -0.98 2.10 -5.16
CA ILE A 98 -1.11 3.27 -4.29
C ILE A 98 -1.24 4.52 -5.15
N ILE A 99 -1.85 5.57 -4.61
CA ILE A 99 -2.03 6.87 -5.26
C ILE A 99 -1.99 7.99 -4.22
N ASN A 100 -1.65 9.21 -4.63
CA ASN A 100 -1.64 10.40 -3.77
C ASN A 100 -0.67 10.28 -2.57
N HIS A 101 0.39 9.48 -2.69
CA HIS A 101 1.40 9.39 -1.63
C HIS A 101 2.03 10.77 -1.36
N ALA A 102 2.45 11.03 -0.12
CA ALA A 102 3.02 12.32 0.29
C ALA A 102 4.21 12.78 -0.59
N GLU A 103 4.97 11.82 -1.14
CA GLU A 103 6.09 12.09 -2.04
C GLU A 103 5.65 12.37 -3.50
N HIS A 104 4.39 12.10 -3.85
CA HIS A 104 3.83 12.31 -5.19
C HIS A 104 2.33 12.59 -5.10
N LYS A 105 1.98 13.79 -4.61
CA LYS A 105 0.58 14.23 -4.47
C LYS A 105 -0.06 14.48 -5.83
N VAL A 106 -1.34 14.16 -5.92
CA VAL A 106 -2.20 14.40 -7.08
C VAL A 106 -3.48 15.13 -6.66
N ALA A 107 -4.19 15.71 -7.61
CA ALA A 107 -5.51 16.28 -7.35
C ALA A 107 -6.55 15.17 -7.06
N LEU A 108 -7.57 15.46 -6.25
CA LEU A 108 -8.69 14.53 -6.00
C LEU A 108 -9.37 14.07 -7.30
N SER A 109 -9.47 14.98 -8.30
CA SER A 109 -9.99 14.62 -9.63
C SER A 109 -9.17 13.55 -10.33
N HIS A 110 -7.85 13.50 -10.12
CA HIS A 110 -7.01 12.44 -10.65
C HIS A 110 -7.38 11.07 -10.03
N VAL A 111 -7.58 11.04 -8.71
CA VAL A 111 -8.00 9.81 -8.03
C VAL A 111 -9.37 9.35 -8.54
N GLU A 112 -10.32 10.29 -8.68
CA GLU A 112 -11.65 10.02 -9.20
C GLU A 112 -11.63 9.48 -10.65
N GLU A 113 -10.83 10.10 -11.51
CA GLU A 113 -10.68 9.66 -12.91
C GLU A 113 -9.99 8.31 -13.00
N LEU A 114 -8.95 8.08 -12.19
CA LEU A 114 -8.26 6.80 -12.14
C LEU A 114 -9.21 5.66 -11.73
N MET A 115 -10.07 5.90 -10.75
CA MET A 115 -11.09 4.93 -10.31
C MET A 115 -12.10 4.58 -11.42
N LYS A 116 -12.37 5.50 -12.35
CA LYS A 116 -13.29 5.27 -13.48
C LYS A 116 -12.69 4.42 -14.60
N ILE A 117 -11.37 4.42 -14.75
CA ILE A 117 -10.68 3.70 -15.83
C ILE A 117 -10.12 2.34 -15.41
N LEU A 118 -9.92 2.13 -14.11
CA LEU A 118 -9.48 0.85 -13.56
C LEU A 118 -10.67 -0.13 -13.43
N PRO A 119 -10.42 -1.46 -13.48
CA PRO A 119 -11.46 -2.44 -13.16
C PRO A 119 -12.02 -2.26 -11.75
N ASP A 120 -13.32 -2.53 -11.57
CA ASP A 120 -14.02 -2.34 -10.29
C ASP A 120 -13.40 -3.16 -9.13
N ASP A 121 -12.74 -4.28 -9.45
CA ASP A 121 -12.07 -5.15 -8.49
C ASP A 121 -10.57 -4.88 -8.32
N PHE A 122 -10.05 -3.83 -8.98
CA PHE A 122 -8.63 -3.44 -8.87
C PHE A 122 -8.43 -2.53 -7.65
N PRO A 123 -7.74 -3.00 -6.59
CA PRO A 123 -7.57 -2.22 -5.35
C PRO A 123 -6.80 -0.93 -5.56
N ILE A 124 -7.35 0.16 -5.05
CA ILE A 124 -6.69 1.46 -4.97
C ILE A 124 -6.50 1.82 -3.50
N CYS A 125 -5.25 2.06 -3.09
CA CYS A 125 -4.91 2.61 -1.79
C CYS A 125 -4.53 4.08 -1.93
N ALA A 126 -5.42 4.98 -1.55
CA ALA A 126 -5.15 6.42 -1.58
C ALA A 126 -4.50 6.88 -0.27
N CYS A 127 -3.35 7.56 -0.35
CA CYS A 127 -2.65 8.06 0.82
C CYS A 127 -3.20 9.43 1.24
N ALA A 128 -3.43 9.61 2.54
CA ALA A 128 -3.90 10.84 3.14
C ALA A 128 -2.89 11.37 4.18
N ALA A 129 -2.62 12.66 4.14
CA ALA A 129 -1.73 13.32 5.11
C ALA A 129 -2.40 13.57 6.46
N ASP A 130 -3.72 13.74 6.47
CA ASP A 130 -4.52 14.05 7.65
C ASP A 130 -5.96 13.53 7.52
N VAL A 131 -6.75 13.76 8.58
CA VAL A 131 -8.15 13.32 8.67
C VAL A 131 -9.05 13.99 7.63
N ASP A 132 -8.83 15.27 7.30
CA ASP A 132 -9.66 15.99 6.35
C ASP A 132 -9.43 15.51 4.91
N GLU A 133 -8.17 15.27 4.54
CA GLU A 133 -7.84 14.63 3.26
C GLU A 133 -8.39 13.21 3.19
N ALA A 134 -8.30 12.43 4.28
CA ALA A 134 -8.86 11.08 4.35
C ALA A 134 -10.38 11.08 4.12
N LYS A 135 -11.13 12.04 4.70
CA LYS A 135 -12.56 12.21 4.47
C LYS A 135 -12.89 12.55 3.01
N ALA A 136 -12.10 13.45 2.41
CA ALA A 136 -12.28 13.84 1.02
C ALA A 136 -12.05 12.65 0.06
N LEU A 137 -11.00 11.85 0.31
CA LEU A 137 -10.74 10.61 -0.42
C LEU A 137 -11.83 9.55 -0.17
N ALA A 138 -12.31 9.40 1.07
CA ALA A 138 -13.36 8.45 1.42
C ALA A 138 -14.67 8.70 0.66
N ALA A 139 -14.99 9.98 0.36
CA ALA A 139 -16.14 10.33 -0.44
C ALA A 139 -16.06 9.82 -1.89
N LEU A 140 -14.86 9.61 -2.42
CA LEU A 140 -14.64 8.99 -3.72
C LEU A 140 -14.82 7.47 -3.67
N GLY A 141 -14.51 6.83 -2.54
CA GLY A 141 -14.69 5.39 -2.30
C GLY A 141 -13.56 4.49 -2.80
N PRO A 142 -12.27 4.84 -2.64
CA PRO A 142 -11.18 3.91 -2.93
C PRO A 142 -11.28 2.67 -2.03
N THR A 143 -10.63 1.58 -2.42
CA THR A 143 -10.64 0.35 -1.61
C THR A 143 -10.00 0.56 -0.25
N PHE A 144 -8.87 1.30 -0.22
CA PHE A 144 -8.11 1.59 0.98
C PHE A 144 -7.75 3.08 1.07
N ILE A 145 -7.64 3.57 2.30
CA ILE A 145 -6.97 4.83 2.62
C ILE A 145 -5.84 4.54 3.60
N ALA A 146 -4.62 4.95 3.25
CA ALA A 146 -3.48 4.92 4.16
C ALA A 146 -3.29 6.31 4.78
N VAL A 147 -3.36 6.41 6.11
CA VAL A 147 -3.08 7.68 6.80
C VAL A 147 -1.59 7.79 7.10
N GLU A 148 -0.96 8.83 6.56
CA GLU A 148 0.49 9.05 6.62
C GLU A 148 0.78 10.51 7.02
N PRO A 149 0.78 10.85 8.33
CA PRO A 149 1.21 12.18 8.77
C PRO A 149 2.62 12.46 8.25
N PRO A 150 2.83 13.52 7.43
CA PRO A 150 4.10 13.73 6.72
C PRO A 150 5.32 13.83 7.64
N GLU A 151 5.14 14.37 8.86
CA GLU A 151 6.16 14.52 9.89
C GLU A 151 6.67 13.18 10.44
N LEU A 152 5.91 12.08 10.27
CA LEU A 152 6.27 10.75 10.74
C LEU A 152 6.79 9.82 9.62
N ILE A 153 6.67 10.26 8.36
CA ILE A 153 7.14 9.46 7.21
C ILE A 153 8.68 9.35 7.25
N GLY A 154 9.17 8.11 7.25
CA GLY A 154 10.62 7.83 7.32
C GLY A 154 11.27 8.16 8.66
N GLY A 155 10.47 8.58 9.65
CA GLY A 155 10.91 8.85 11.01
C GLY A 155 11.18 7.58 11.83
N ASP A 156 11.67 7.80 13.06
CA ASP A 156 11.99 6.72 14.00
C ASP A 156 10.85 6.38 14.96
N ILE A 157 9.78 7.15 14.96
CA ILE A 157 8.63 6.97 15.84
C ILE A 157 7.41 6.61 14.99
N SER A 158 6.73 5.51 15.37
CA SER A 158 5.47 5.11 14.74
C SER A 158 4.34 6.08 15.09
N VAL A 159 3.41 6.31 14.15
CA VAL A 159 2.19 7.07 14.44
C VAL A 159 1.38 6.45 15.57
N THR A 160 1.38 5.13 15.70
CA THR A 160 0.72 4.40 16.79
C THR A 160 1.31 4.71 18.18
N THR A 161 2.55 5.18 18.22
CA THR A 161 3.25 5.59 19.46
C THR A 161 3.24 7.11 19.66
N ALA A 162 3.44 7.87 18.58
CA ALA A 162 3.53 9.34 18.63
C ALA A 162 2.16 9.98 18.92
N ASP A 163 1.16 9.58 18.17
CA ASP A 163 -0.22 10.05 18.33
C ASP A 163 -1.22 8.98 17.85
N PRO A 164 -1.59 8.03 18.72
CA PRO A 164 -2.55 6.97 18.39
C PRO A 164 -3.91 7.52 17.95
N SER A 165 -4.29 8.74 18.39
CA SER A 165 -5.58 9.34 18.06
C SER A 165 -5.69 9.64 16.55
N ILE A 166 -4.59 9.94 15.87
CA ILE A 166 -4.60 10.15 14.41
C ILE A 166 -5.18 8.92 13.68
N VAL A 167 -4.79 7.71 14.09
CA VAL A 167 -5.29 6.49 13.48
C VAL A 167 -6.77 6.28 13.82
N SER A 168 -7.15 6.31 15.09
CA SER A 168 -8.53 6.08 15.52
C SER A 168 -9.51 7.15 15.00
N ASP A 169 -9.10 8.41 14.99
CA ASP A 169 -9.92 9.52 14.48
C ASP A 169 -10.09 9.41 12.96
N THR A 170 -9.03 9.02 12.23
CA THR A 170 -9.13 8.77 10.79
C THR A 170 -10.07 7.60 10.52
N VAL A 171 -9.97 6.49 11.25
CA VAL A 171 -10.88 5.35 11.12
C VAL A 171 -12.33 5.79 11.33
N ALA A 172 -12.62 6.50 12.42
CA ALA A 172 -13.96 6.98 12.73
C ALA A 172 -14.49 7.95 11.64
N ALA A 173 -13.66 8.90 11.20
CA ALA A 173 -14.03 9.89 10.20
C ALA A 173 -14.30 9.26 8.83
N VAL A 174 -13.43 8.36 8.37
CA VAL A 174 -13.58 7.65 7.08
C VAL A 174 -14.80 6.75 7.10
N LYS A 175 -15.01 5.96 8.17
CA LYS A 175 -16.18 5.06 8.30
C LYS A 175 -17.51 5.84 8.39
N ALA A 176 -17.49 7.06 8.91
CA ALA A 176 -18.66 7.94 8.91
C ALA A 176 -19.02 8.45 7.50
N VAL A 177 -18.03 8.63 6.61
CA VAL A 177 -18.25 9.05 5.21
C VAL A 177 -18.59 7.84 4.34
N ASN A 178 -17.77 6.78 4.41
CA ASN A 178 -17.96 5.56 3.64
C ASN A 178 -17.52 4.34 4.45
N PRO A 179 -18.44 3.53 4.96
CA PRO A 179 -18.12 2.37 5.81
C PRO A 179 -17.40 1.24 5.06
N ASN A 180 -17.42 1.23 3.72
CA ASN A 180 -16.77 0.21 2.90
C ASN A 180 -15.28 0.47 2.68
N VAL A 181 -14.81 1.72 2.85
CA VAL A 181 -13.40 2.07 2.72
C VAL A 181 -12.60 1.51 3.90
N ARG A 182 -11.53 0.81 3.61
CA ARG A 182 -10.64 0.19 4.60
C ARG A 182 -9.47 1.13 4.91
N ILE A 183 -9.00 1.13 6.16
CA ILE A 183 -7.95 2.05 6.61
C ILE A 183 -6.67 1.29 6.90
N LEU A 184 -5.55 1.81 6.37
CA LEU A 184 -4.19 1.36 6.70
C LEU A 184 -3.48 2.41 7.53
N CYS A 185 -2.73 1.97 8.54
CA CYS A 185 -1.79 2.83 9.26
C CYS A 185 -0.51 2.95 8.43
N GLY A 186 -0.16 4.16 7.97
CA GLY A 186 0.82 4.40 6.91
C GLY A 186 2.16 5.00 7.35
N ALA A 187 2.38 5.36 8.64
CA ALA A 187 3.60 6.04 9.03
C ALA A 187 4.32 5.39 10.22
N GLY A 188 5.65 5.25 10.10
CA GLY A 188 6.55 4.87 11.18
C GLY A 188 6.45 3.43 11.68
N VAL A 189 5.65 2.56 11.08
CA VAL A 189 5.51 1.14 11.45
C VAL A 189 6.83 0.41 11.20
N LYS A 190 7.35 -0.30 12.21
CA LYS A 190 8.67 -0.97 12.16
C LYS A 190 8.67 -2.40 12.64
N ASN A 191 7.71 -2.81 13.44
CA ASN A 191 7.70 -4.10 14.13
C ASN A 191 6.27 -4.62 14.35
N GLY A 192 6.14 -5.87 14.79
CA GLY A 192 4.86 -6.50 15.03
C GLY A 192 4.03 -5.84 16.12
N ALA A 193 4.64 -5.16 17.10
CA ALA A 193 3.90 -4.42 18.13
C ALA A 193 3.21 -3.17 17.53
N ASP A 194 3.86 -2.46 16.59
CA ASP A 194 3.24 -1.36 15.85
C ASP A 194 2.05 -1.85 15.02
N VAL A 195 2.19 -3.01 14.35
CA VAL A 195 1.11 -3.65 13.59
C VAL A 195 -0.07 -4.00 14.50
N ALA A 196 0.18 -4.67 15.62
CA ALA A 196 -0.85 -5.03 16.59
C ALA A 196 -1.59 -3.78 17.12
N MET A 197 -0.86 -2.71 17.42
CA MET A 197 -1.45 -1.45 17.89
C MET A 197 -2.30 -0.81 16.78
N ALA A 198 -1.84 -0.77 15.53
CA ALA A 198 -2.62 -0.25 14.40
C ALA A 198 -3.97 -0.98 14.27
N ILE A 199 -3.97 -2.31 14.37
CA ILE A 199 -5.20 -3.12 14.33
C ILE A 199 -6.11 -2.81 15.54
N GLN A 200 -5.55 -2.67 16.75
CA GLN A 200 -6.33 -2.30 17.95
C GLN A 200 -6.99 -0.92 17.82
N LEU A 201 -6.36 0.01 17.11
CA LEU A 201 -6.90 1.34 16.81
C LEU A 201 -7.95 1.34 15.68
N GLY A 202 -8.24 0.17 15.10
CA GLY A 202 -9.26 -0.01 14.07
C GLY A 202 -8.76 0.05 12.64
N ALA A 203 -7.45 0.16 12.41
CA ALA A 203 -6.89 -0.04 11.08
C ALA A 203 -7.04 -1.51 10.63
N GLU A 204 -7.12 -1.72 9.33
CA GLU A 204 -7.27 -3.04 8.73
C GLU A 204 -5.96 -3.51 8.08
N GLY A 205 -4.86 -2.90 8.46
CA GLY A 205 -3.51 -3.22 8.02
C GLY A 205 -2.56 -2.04 8.16
N VAL A 206 -1.38 -2.21 7.59
CA VAL A 206 -0.30 -1.22 7.62
C VAL A 206 0.30 -0.99 6.24
N LEU A 207 0.80 0.24 6.02
CA LEU A 207 1.64 0.59 4.88
C LEU A 207 2.96 1.13 5.42
N LEU A 208 4.07 0.50 5.06
CA LEU A 208 5.39 0.87 5.55
C LEU A 208 6.45 0.79 4.45
N ALA A 209 7.63 1.34 4.70
CA ALA A 209 8.75 1.32 3.76
C ALA A 209 10.07 1.00 4.48
N SER A 210 10.69 2.00 5.13
CA SER A 210 12.06 1.93 5.65
C SER A 210 12.26 0.86 6.72
N GLY A 211 11.23 0.49 7.46
CA GLY A 211 11.28 -0.59 8.45
C GLY A 211 11.70 -1.92 7.82
N VAL A 212 11.31 -2.17 6.57
CA VAL A 212 11.68 -3.36 5.80
C VAL A 212 12.83 -3.06 4.83
N THR A 213 12.68 -2.03 3.98
CA THR A 213 13.63 -1.77 2.88
C THR A 213 15.05 -1.42 3.35
N LYS A 214 15.22 -0.97 4.59
CA LYS A 214 16.51 -0.65 5.22
C LYS A 214 16.92 -1.63 6.31
N ALA A 215 16.17 -2.73 6.48
CA ALA A 215 16.49 -3.73 7.49
C ALA A 215 17.80 -4.44 7.18
N ASN A 216 18.61 -4.71 8.22
CA ASN A 216 19.81 -5.54 8.09
C ASN A 216 19.45 -7.02 7.93
N ASP A 217 18.36 -7.46 8.54
CA ASP A 217 17.80 -8.80 8.45
C ASP A 217 16.32 -8.69 8.06
N VAL A 218 16.08 -8.74 6.75
CA VAL A 218 14.75 -8.59 6.16
C VAL A 218 13.82 -9.74 6.56
N ASP A 219 14.31 -10.99 6.53
CA ASP A 219 13.50 -12.16 6.87
C ASP A 219 13.00 -12.08 8.33
N SER A 220 13.86 -11.65 9.26
CA SER A 220 13.50 -11.47 10.68
C SER A 220 12.47 -10.36 10.88
N VAL A 221 12.63 -9.22 10.19
CA VAL A 221 11.69 -8.10 10.30
C VAL A 221 10.32 -8.47 9.71
N LEU A 222 10.30 -9.13 8.55
CA LEU A 222 9.04 -9.57 7.94
C LEU A 222 8.31 -10.58 8.83
N ALA A 223 9.02 -11.55 9.41
CA ALA A 223 8.44 -12.52 10.35
C ALA A 223 7.86 -11.84 11.60
N ASP A 224 8.55 -10.83 12.15
CA ASP A 224 8.07 -10.06 13.30
C ASP A 224 6.81 -9.26 12.97
N LEU A 225 6.78 -8.56 11.83
CA LEU A 225 5.61 -7.77 11.39
C LEU A 225 4.31 -8.59 11.33
N VAL A 226 4.39 -9.87 10.98
CA VAL A 226 3.21 -10.75 10.84
C VAL A 226 2.97 -11.65 12.03
N SER A 227 3.78 -11.55 13.08
CA SER A 227 3.75 -12.46 14.25
C SER A 227 2.47 -12.39 15.09
N ASN A 228 1.66 -11.35 14.90
CA ASN A 228 0.43 -11.11 15.66
C ASN A 228 -0.87 -11.32 14.85
N PHE A 229 -0.78 -11.94 13.67
CA PHE A 229 -1.92 -12.30 12.82
C PHE A 229 -2.35 -13.77 12.97
#